data_389848a1dcf4f93b0f102ed0fc6e3af8
#
_entry.id   389848a1dcf4f93b0f102ed0fc6e3af8
#
_cell.length_a   1.000
_cell.length_b   1.000
_cell.length_c   1.000
_cell.angle_alpha   90.00
_cell.angle_beta   90.00
_cell.angle_gamma   90.00
#
_symmetry.space_group_name_H-M   'P 1'
#
loop_
_entity.id
_entity.type
_entity.pdbx_description
1 polymer ?
#
loop_
_entity_poly.entity_id
_entity_poly.type
_entity_poly.pdbx_seq_one_letter_code
_entity_poly.pdbx_strand_id
1 'polypeptide(L)'
;KNETNSEIKITLVLLFFGALSLTTSCSSDSKDESSKSSLIVGKWWNYKRVDNGVTEVSKSCGDDFSCLTYEFQTNACIINEEGYIDNYSYKIDGDFIKFYDPTTEVLKETNKFILTKDELILYRIDNNNSTDELHFKRK
;
A
#
# COMPACT_ATOMS: atom_id res chain seq x y z
N LYS A 1 -33.23 12.85 74.12
CA LYS A 1 -34.64 13.18 73.90
C LYS A 1 -34.71 14.00 72.61
N ASN A 2 -35.47 13.54 71.73
CA ASN A 2 -35.75 14.07 70.42
C ASN A 2 -34.75 13.73 69.30
N GLU A 3 -34.95 12.59 68.80
CA GLU A 3 -34.57 12.15 67.48
C GLU A 3 -35.27 13.00 66.45
N THR A 4 -34.56 13.63 65.57
CA THR A 4 -35.12 14.19 64.36
C THR A 4 -34.58 13.41 63.18
N ASN A 5 -35.43 12.55 62.68
CA ASN A 5 -35.25 11.86 61.41
C ASN A 5 -35.09 12.89 60.28
N SER A 6 -33.90 12.97 59.75
CA SER A 6 -33.65 13.65 58.51
C SER A 6 -33.78 12.63 57.38
N GLU A 7 -34.96 12.58 56.81
CA GLU A 7 -35.18 11.85 55.56
C GLU A 7 -34.41 12.52 54.43
N ILE A 8 -33.33 11.89 54.03
CA ILE A 8 -32.62 12.25 52.84
C ILE A 8 -33.48 11.76 51.65
N LYS A 9 -34.24 12.66 51.11
CA LYS A 9 -34.88 12.46 49.81
C LYS A 9 -33.78 12.37 48.76
N ILE A 10 -33.46 11.16 48.39
CA ILE A 10 -32.66 10.89 47.23
C ILE A 10 -33.49 11.23 46.00
N THR A 11 -33.35 12.44 45.54
CA THR A 11 -33.88 12.84 44.25
C THR A 11 -33.11 12.11 43.19
N LEU A 12 -33.73 11.11 42.62
CA LEU A 12 -33.25 10.38 41.49
C LEU A 12 -33.17 11.32 40.28
N VAL A 13 -32.04 11.96 40.12
CA VAL A 13 -31.73 12.70 38.91
C VAL A 13 -31.34 11.67 37.87
N LEU A 14 -32.34 11.25 37.13
CA LEU A 14 -32.19 10.53 35.87
C LEU A 14 -31.54 11.52 34.88
N LEU A 15 -30.24 11.64 34.95
CA LEU A 15 -29.46 12.26 33.87
C LEU A 15 -29.44 11.29 32.70
N PHE A 16 -30.30 11.59 31.77
CA PHE A 16 -30.24 11.10 30.40
C PHE A 16 -28.92 11.54 29.76
N PHE A 17 -27.85 10.79 30.00
CA PHE A 17 -26.68 10.80 29.16
C PHE A 17 -26.80 9.65 28.15
N GLY A 18 -27.71 9.82 27.26
CA GLY A 18 -27.83 8.93 26.15
C GLY A 18 -27.59 9.70 24.88
N ALA A 19 -26.47 9.82 24.43
CA ALA A 19 -26.12 9.91 23.00
C ALA A 19 -24.62 9.75 22.88
N LEU A 20 -24.14 8.57 23.18
CA LEU A 20 -22.91 8.14 22.52
C LEU A 20 -23.25 8.01 21.03
N SER A 21 -23.05 9.09 20.32
CA SER A 21 -22.81 9.03 18.89
C SER A 21 -21.54 8.19 18.72
N LEU A 22 -21.76 6.90 18.47
CA LEU A 22 -20.78 6.06 17.85
C LEU A 22 -20.50 6.69 16.48
N THR A 23 -19.57 7.63 16.44
CA THR A 23 -18.89 7.95 15.22
C THR A 23 -18.16 6.68 14.83
N THR A 24 -18.83 5.84 14.05
CA THR A 24 -18.15 4.86 13.24
C THR A 24 -17.23 5.68 12.34
N SER A 25 -16.00 5.83 12.79
CA SER A 25 -14.90 6.19 11.94
C SER A 25 -14.84 5.08 10.89
N CYS A 26 -15.57 5.26 9.79
CA CYS A 26 -15.32 4.52 8.58
C CYS A 26 -13.89 4.88 8.20
N SER A 27 -12.97 3.98 8.47
CA SER A 27 -11.64 4.08 7.93
C SER A 27 -11.79 4.00 6.40
N SER A 28 -11.69 5.13 5.73
CA SER A 28 -11.70 5.24 4.28
C SER A 28 -10.53 4.46 3.65
N ASP A 29 -9.51 4.13 4.45
CA ASP A 29 -8.29 3.46 4.01
C ASP A 29 -8.53 2.04 3.47
N SER A 30 -9.44 1.25 4.06
CA SER A 30 -9.67 -0.13 3.62
C SER A 30 -10.30 -0.27 2.22
N LYS A 31 -11.08 0.71 1.79
CA LYS A 31 -11.66 0.72 0.44
C LYS A 31 -10.64 1.10 -0.63
N ASP A 32 -9.74 2.00 -0.30
CA ASP A 32 -8.69 2.46 -1.20
C ASP A 32 -7.65 1.37 -1.44
N GLU A 33 -7.22 0.68 -0.41
CA GLU A 33 -6.29 -0.45 -0.52
C GLU A 33 -6.87 -1.61 -1.34
N SER A 34 -8.14 -1.96 -1.15
CA SER A 34 -8.79 -3.01 -1.94
C SER A 34 -8.86 -2.63 -3.42
N SER A 35 -9.11 -1.36 -3.74
CA SER A 35 -9.12 -0.88 -5.12
C SER A 35 -7.72 -0.89 -5.74
N LYS A 36 -6.69 -0.47 -5.02
CA LYS A 36 -5.31 -0.52 -5.47
C LYS A 36 -4.84 -1.96 -5.67
N SER A 37 -5.17 -2.87 -4.75
CA SER A 37 -4.82 -4.29 -4.85
C SER A 37 -5.42 -4.96 -6.08
N SER A 38 -6.64 -4.63 -6.47
CA SER A 38 -7.24 -5.16 -7.69
C SER A 38 -6.68 -4.49 -8.94
N LEU A 39 -6.39 -3.20 -8.86
CA LEU A 39 -5.92 -2.42 -10.00
C LEU A 39 -4.46 -2.75 -10.36
N ILE A 40 -3.62 -3.14 -9.41
CA ILE A 40 -2.21 -3.46 -9.67
C ILE A 40 -2.03 -4.80 -10.39
N VAL A 41 -2.95 -5.74 -10.21
CA VAL A 41 -2.85 -7.09 -10.80
C VAL A 41 -2.70 -7.02 -12.32
N GLY A 42 -1.71 -7.74 -12.83
CA GLY A 42 -1.37 -7.81 -14.25
C GLY A 42 0.11 -7.63 -14.50
N LYS A 43 0.48 -7.59 -15.76
CA LYS A 43 1.86 -7.47 -16.20
C LYS A 43 2.17 -6.03 -16.59
N TRP A 44 3.26 -5.54 -16.03
CA TRP A 44 3.76 -4.19 -16.19
C TRP A 44 5.18 -4.25 -16.74
N TRP A 45 5.50 -3.38 -17.68
CA TRP A 45 6.86 -3.27 -18.20
C TRP A 45 7.42 -1.87 -17.97
N ASN A 46 8.68 -1.80 -17.58
CA ASN A 46 9.38 -0.54 -17.34
C ASN A 46 9.69 0.14 -18.67
N TYR A 47 9.09 1.28 -18.90
CA TYR A 47 9.31 2.06 -20.12
C TYR A 47 10.18 3.29 -19.89
N LYS A 48 10.34 3.71 -18.62
CA LYS A 48 11.12 4.88 -18.26
C LYS A 48 11.72 4.69 -16.86
N ARG A 49 12.96 5.05 -16.70
CA ARG A 49 13.65 5.12 -15.42
C ARG A 49 14.22 6.53 -15.24
N VAL A 50 14.14 7.08 -14.03
CA VAL A 50 14.86 8.31 -13.64
C VAL A 50 15.75 7.95 -12.47
N ASP A 51 17.04 8.02 -12.69
CA ASP A 51 18.08 7.75 -11.69
C ASP A 51 18.92 9.01 -11.49
N ASN A 52 18.95 9.54 -10.27
CA ASN A 52 19.70 10.77 -9.94
C ASN A 52 19.44 11.94 -10.91
N GLY A 53 18.19 12.08 -11.40
CA GLY A 53 17.81 13.10 -12.36
C GLY A 53 18.15 12.79 -13.82
N VAL A 54 18.81 11.67 -14.11
CA VAL A 54 19.05 11.17 -15.46
C VAL A 54 17.86 10.32 -15.90
N THR A 55 17.25 10.66 -17.03
CA THR A 55 16.11 9.95 -17.57
C THR A 55 16.53 9.01 -18.69
N GLU A 56 16.19 7.72 -18.53
CA GLU A 56 16.32 6.70 -19.55
C GLU A 56 14.92 6.26 -20.00
N VAL A 57 14.72 6.14 -21.30
CA VAL A 57 13.43 5.73 -21.89
C VAL A 57 13.66 4.51 -22.78
N SER A 58 13.00 3.42 -22.43
CA SER A 58 12.94 2.22 -23.26
C SER A 58 11.88 2.38 -24.35
N LYS A 59 12.25 2.16 -25.60
CA LYS A 59 11.35 2.39 -26.77
C LYS A 59 10.29 1.30 -26.90
N SER A 60 10.60 0.09 -26.51
CA SER A 60 9.68 -1.04 -26.50
C SER A 60 10.22 -2.14 -25.60
N CYS A 61 9.32 -2.84 -24.92
CA CYS A 61 9.61 -4.15 -24.35
C CYS A 61 9.16 -5.17 -25.39
N GLY A 62 10.06 -5.57 -26.27
CA GLY A 62 9.84 -6.68 -27.19
C GLY A 62 9.59 -7.99 -26.42
N ASP A 63 9.60 -9.09 -27.14
CA ASP A 63 9.62 -10.42 -26.49
C ASP A 63 11.00 -10.75 -25.90
N ASP A 64 11.92 -9.81 -26.03
CA ASP A 64 13.28 -9.91 -25.53
C ASP A 64 13.34 -9.78 -24.02
N PHE A 65 14.18 -10.60 -23.41
CA PHE A 65 14.48 -10.62 -21.98
C PHE A 65 15.16 -9.34 -21.45
N SER A 66 15.24 -8.30 -22.28
CA SER A 66 15.93 -7.03 -21.99
C SER A 66 15.12 -6.01 -21.22
N CYS A 67 13.90 -6.35 -20.81
CA CYS A 67 13.03 -5.40 -20.11
C CYS A 67 12.81 -5.81 -18.68
N LEU A 68 12.91 -4.84 -17.77
CA LEU A 68 12.39 -4.99 -16.44
C LEU A 68 10.86 -5.11 -16.49
N THR A 69 10.32 -6.23 -16.05
CA THR A 69 8.88 -6.45 -15.93
C THR A 69 8.48 -6.88 -14.54
N TYR A 70 7.33 -6.38 -14.10
CA TYR A 70 6.67 -6.81 -12.87
C TYR A 70 5.34 -7.45 -13.25
N GLU A 71 5.11 -8.68 -12.81
CA GLU A 71 3.85 -9.36 -12.96
C GLU A 71 3.20 -9.57 -11.61
N PHE A 72 2.21 -8.75 -11.30
CA PHE A 72 1.46 -8.83 -10.06
C PHE A 72 0.31 -9.82 -10.20
N GLN A 73 0.30 -10.81 -9.34
CA GLN A 73 -0.80 -11.74 -9.09
C GLN A 73 -1.51 -11.31 -7.79
N THR A 74 -2.49 -12.06 -7.32
CA THR A 74 -3.26 -11.69 -6.12
C THR A 74 -2.37 -11.41 -4.90
N ASN A 75 -1.37 -12.25 -4.65
CA ASN A 75 -0.49 -12.14 -3.47
C ASN A 75 0.99 -12.29 -3.80
N ALA A 76 1.33 -12.39 -5.08
CA ALA A 76 2.69 -12.61 -5.53
C ALA A 76 3.06 -11.61 -6.62
N CYS A 77 4.34 -11.30 -6.70
CA CYS A 77 4.92 -10.50 -7.76
C CYS A 77 6.12 -11.24 -8.34
N ILE A 78 6.13 -11.41 -9.65
CA ILE A 78 7.25 -11.96 -10.39
C ILE A 78 7.97 -10.79 -11.05
N ILE A 79 9.22 -10.60 -10.70
CA ILE A 79 10.08 -9.57 -11.28
C ILE A 79 11.03 -10.26 -12.24
N ASN A 80 11.06 -9.80 -13.48
CA ASN A 80 12.04 -10.25 -14.46
C ASN A 80 12.89 -9.06 -14.88
N GLU A 81 14.16 -9.11 -14.59
CA GLU A 81 15.15 -8.13 -14.97
C GLU A 81 16.21 -8.83 -15.84
N GLU A 82 16.17 -8.55 -17.15
CA GLU A 82 17.13 -9.09 -18.13
C GLU A 82 17.28 -10.63 -18.09
N GLY A 83 16.18 -11.34 -17.82
CA GLY A 83 16.18 -12.80 -17.73
C GLY A 83 16.41 -13.35 -16.32
N TYR A 84 16.79 -12.53 -15.36
CA TYR A 84 16.79 -12.92 -13.95
C TYR A 84 15.38 -12.82 -13.39
N ILE A 85 14.88 -13.91 -12.82
CA ILE A 85 13.53 -14.00 -12.31
C ILE A 85 13.57 -14.09 -10.79
N ASP A 86 12.97 -13.12 -10.14
CA ASP A 86 12.75 -13.09 -8.71
C ASP A 86 11.27 -13.20 -8.39
N ASN A 87 10.95 -13.93 -7.33
CA ASN A 87 9.60 -14.11 -6.84
C ASN A 87 9.46 -13.50 -5.46
N TYR A 88 8.41 -12.71 -5.27
CA TYR A 88 8.07 -12.07 -4.00
C TYR A 88 6.61 -12.30 -3.64
N SER A 89 6.29 -12.34 -2.36
CA SER A 89 4.96 -11.96 -1.91
C SER A 89 4.91 -10.45 -1.70
N TYR A 90 3.74 -9.83 -1.81
CA TYR A 90 3.63 -8.39 -1.59
C TYR A 90 2.39 -8.01 -0.79
N LYS A 91 2.46 -6.84 -0.17
CA LYS A 91 1.33 -6.18 0.51
C LYS A 91 1.30 -4.71 0.15
N ILE A 92 0.10 -4.17 -0.01
CA ILE A 92 -0.13 -2.74 -0.17
C ILE A 92 -0.48 -2.19 1.22
N ASP A 93 0.12 -1.07 1.58
CA ASP A 93 -0.06 -0.36 2.84
C ASP A 93 -0.09 1.14 2.53
N GLY A 94 -1.29 1.68 2.33
CA GLY A 94 -1.51 3.05 1.89
C GLY A 94 -0.87 3.34 0.54
N ASP A 95 0.13 4.21 0.52
CA ASP A 95 0.91 4.57 -0.67
C ASP A 95 2.20 3.77 -0.83
N PHE A 96 2.36 2.71 -0.05
CA PHE A 96 3.54 1.87 -0.08
C PHE A 96 3.19 0.46 -0.54
N ILE A 97 4.11 -0.13 -1.32
CA ILE A 97 4.12 -1.54 -1.63
C ILE A 97 5.34 -2.17 -0.96
N LYS A 98 5.11 -3.25 -0.24
CA LYS A 98 6.13 -3.98 0.52
C LYS A 98 6.31 -5.35 -0.10
N PHE A 99 7.54 -5.69 -0.45
CA PHE A 99 7.92 -6.98 -1.01
C PHE A 99 8.59 -7.84 0.04
N TYR A 100 8.22 -9.10 0.09
CA TYR A 100 8.72 -10.07 1.07
C TYR A 100 9.26 -11.30 0.36
N ASP A 101 10.24 -11.92 0.96
CA ASP A 101 10.66 -13.26 0.59
C ASP A 101 9.48 -14.21 0.78
N PRO A 102 9.06 -14.96 -0.25
CA PRO A 102 7.84 -15.77 -0.19
C PRO A 102 7.94 -16.98 0.75
N THR A 103 9.17 -17.38 1.12
CA THR A 103 9.41 -18.54 1.97
C THR A 103 9.62 -18.13 3.43
N THR A 104 10.38 -17.07 3.67
CA THR A 104 10.77 -16.64 5.03
C THR A 104 9.93 -15.50 5.55
N GLU A 105 9.09 -14.89 4.71
CA GLU A 105 8.30 -13.69 5.01
C GLU A 105 9.13 -12.48 5.47
N VAL A 106 10.42 -12.49 5.21
CA VAL A 106 11.31 -11.38 5.53
C VAL A 106 11.07 -10.25 4.54
N LEU A 107 10.86 -9.04 5.07
CA LEU A 107 10.74 -7.82 4.26
C LEU A 107 12.04 -7.59 3.48
N LYS A 108 11.93 -7.46 2.17
CA LYS A 108 13.06 -7.21 1.26
C LYS A 108 13.11 -5.76 0.81
N GLU A 109 11.95 -5.19 0.48
CA GLU A 109 11.89 -3.86 -0.11
C GLU A 109 10.58 -3.17 0.26
N THR A 110 10.61 -1.85 0.40
CA THR A 110 9.44 -1.00 0.57
C THR A 110 9.56 0.16 -0.40
N ASN A 111 8.59 0.28 -1.30
CA ASN A 111 8.55 1.34 -2.30
C ASN A 111 7.31 2.19 -2.12
N LYS A 112 7.46 3.50 -2.18
CA LYS A 112 6.30 4.35 -2.43
C LYS A 112 5.83 4.14 -3.86
N PHE A 113 4.53 4.18 -4.11
CA PHE A 113 4.01 4.01 -5.45
C PHE A 113 2.86 4.95 -5.78
N ILE A 114 2.68 5.19 -7.07
CA ILE A 114 1.52 5.83 -7.66
C ILE A 114 0.96 4.87 -8.69
N LEU A 115 -0.35 4.62 -8.64
CA LEU A 115 -1.01 3.68 -9.52
C LEU A 115 -2.22 4.32 -10.19
N THR A 116 -2.26 4.23 -11.50
CA THR A 116 -3.42 4.53 -12.33
C THR A 116 -3.83 3.29 -13.12
N LYS A 117 -4.87 3.38 -13.91
CA LYS A 117 -5.29 2.27 -14.78
C LYS A 117 -4.19 1.84 -15.76
N ASP A 118 -3.39 2.77 -16.23
CA ASP A 118 -2.46 2.57 -17.36
C ASP A 118 -0.99 2.73 -16.96
N GLU A 119 -0.72 3.24 -15.77
CA GLU A 119 0.64 3.53 -15.30
C GLU A 119 0.84 3.14 -13.84
N LEU A 120 1.98 2.56 -13.55
CA LEU A 120 2.51 2.31 -12.22
C LEU A 120 3.87 3.02 -12.12
N ILE A 121 4.03 3.85 -11.09
CA ILE A 121 5.32 4.49 -10.77
C ILE A 121 5.78 3.94 -9.42
N LEU A 122 6.99 3.41 -9.36
CA LEU A 122 7.64 2.98 -8.13
C LEU A 122 8.79 3.92 -7.81
N TYR A 123 8.84 4.38 -6.56
CA TYR A 123 9.94 5.16 -6.01
C TYR A 123 10.79 4.25 -5.12
N ARG A 124 11.95 3.89 -5.60
CA ARG A 124 12.92 3.05 -4.88
C ARG A 124 13.93 3.96 -4.19
N ILE A 125 14.24 3.65 -2.96
CA ILE A 125 15.32 4.32 -2.22
C ILE A 125 16.43 3.29 -2.04
N ASP A 126 17.58 3.55 -2.64
CA ASP A 126 18.75 2.71 -2.47
C ASP A 126 19.45 2.96 -1.12
N ASN A 127 20.47 2.16 -0.82
CA ASN A 127 21.25 2.27 0.41
C ASN A 127 22.07 3.58 0.50
N ASN A 128 22.18 4.32 -0.60
CA ASN A 128 22.89 5.61 -0.68
C ASN A 128 21.94 6.80 -0.61
N ASN A 129 20.65 6.57 -0.28
CA ASN A 129 19.57 7.57 -0.36
C ASN A 129 19.36 8.15 -1.77
N SER A 130 19.83 7.48 -2.81
CA SER A 130 19.45 7.78 -4.18
C SER A 130 18.01 7.32 -4.41
N THR A 131 17.26 8.11 -5.14
CA THR A 131 15.86 7.80 -5.45
C THR A 131 15.76 7.47 -6.94
N ASP A 132 15.41 6.22 -7.22
CA ASP A 132 15.05 5.77 -8.55
C ASP A 132 13.54 5.89 -8.74
N GLU A 133 13.12 6.49 -9.83
CA GLU A 133 11.74 6.42 -10.29
C GLU A 133 11.63 5.42 -11.44
N LEU A 134 10.85 4.37 -11.23
CA LEU A 134 10.56 3.36 -12.25
C LEU A 134 9.14 3.55 -12.74
N HIS A 135 8.98 3.88 -14.02
CA HIS A 135 7.69 4.08 -14.65
C HIS A 135 7.32 2.89 -15.52
N PHE A 136 6.18 2.31 -15.24
CA PHE A 136 5.69 1.11 -15.92
C PHE A 136 4.37 1.38 -16.64
N LYS A 137 4.19 0.71 -17.78
CA LYS A 137 2.92 0.60 -18.50
C LYS A 137 2.42 -0.83 -18.46
N ARG A 138 1.13 -1.01 -18.60
CA ARG A 138 0.55 -2.34 -18.80
C ARG A 138 1.05 -2.96 -20.11
N LYS A 139 1.32 -4.27 -20.06
CA LYS A 139 1.67 -5.06 -21.22
C LYS A 139 0.43 -5.72 -21.81
#